data_40f149e6019930c3b803790a81a5b8cd
#
_entry.id   40f149e6019930c3b803790a81a5b8cd
#
_cell.length_a   1.000
_cell.length_b   1.000
_cell.length_c   1.000
_cell.angle_alpha   90.00
_cell.angle_beta   90.00
_cell.angle_gamma   90.00
#
_symmetry.space_group_name_H-M   'P 1'
#
loop_
_entity.id
_entity.type
_entity.pdbx_description
1 polymer ?
#
loop_
_entity_poly.entity_id
_entity_poly.type
_entity_poly.pdbx_seq_one_letter_code
_entity_poly.pdbx_strand_id
1 'polypeptide(L)'
;VYAPKVSSVKQQAVNLAGANQSRVSVVIGQTGSGTGAELYKDKGNAAKASVSGLGVVLGLLSRAKVHQCIAWIKEFPTGVSLPAFGDGTLVRDVDKALIETLDTTGRYLFFVTHTGQAGSYMNDSHTMDSGISDYATIESVRTMDKAVRGIRTYVKPELGGNVYVDPTTGQLASYTVAHLETVANQALEAMERDGELSGYKVEVDPAQHVAS
;
A
#
# COMPACT_ATOMS: atom_id res chain seq x y z
N VAL A 1 6.08 -3.96 -19.47
CA VAL A 1 4.80 -3.89 -18.76
C VAL A 1 3.88 -2.96 -19.53
N TYR A 2 2.77 -3.48 -20.03
CA TYR A 2 1.83 -2.76 -20.86
C TYR A 2 0.71 -2.17 -20.01
N ALA A 3 0.47 -0.85 -20.12
CA ALA A 3 -0.66 -0.23 -19.45
C ALA A 3 -1.95 -0.43 -20.29
N PRO A 4 -3.04 -0.93 -19.70
CA PRO A 4 -4.26 -1.23 -20.44
C PRO A 4 -4.94 0.04 -20.96
N LYS A 5 -5.82 -0.12 -21.96
CA LYS A 5 -6.66 0.98 -22.44
C LYS A 5 -7.66 1.40 -21.36
N VAL A 6 -7.94 2.71 -21.26
CA VAL A 6 -8.88 3.24 -20.28
C VAL A 6 -10.25 2.56 -20.32
N SER A 7 -10.76 2.26 -21.53
CA SER A 7 -12.06 1.59 -21.70
C SER A 7 -12.10 0.14 -21.18
N SER A 8 -10.98 -0.59 -21.26
CA SER A 8 -10.90 -1.97 -20.74
C SER A 8 -10.59 -2.03 -19.24
N VAL A 9 -9.95 -0.99 -18.71
CA VAL A 9 -9.61 -0.87 -17.29
C VAL A 9 -10.84 -0.77 -16.42
N LYS A 10 -11.89 -0.05 -16.86
CA LYS A 10 -13.11 0.14 -16.10
C LYS A 10 -13.80 -1.17 -15.70
N GLN A 11 -13.76 -2.19 -16.55
CA GLN A 11 -14.37 -3.50 -16.27
C GLN A 11 -13.52 -4.32 -15.30
N GLN A 12 -12.19 -4.29 -15.43
CA GLN A 12 -11.28 -5.02 -14.56
C GLN A 12 -11.22 -4.41 -13.16
N ALA A 13 -11.40 -3.08 -13.05
CA ALA A 13 -11.44 -2.37 -11.78
C ALA A 13 -12.46 -2.96 -10.82
N VAL A 14 -13.69 -3.06 -11.29
CA VAL A 14 -14.81 -3.55 -10.50
C VAL A 14 -14.55 -4.98 -10.00
N ASN A 15 -13.91 -5.82 -10.84
CA ASN A 15 -13.64 -7.20 -10.49
C ASN A 15 -12.52 -7.34 -9.44
N LEU A 16 -11.46 -6.54 -9.54
CA LEU A 16 -10.33 -6.62 -8.61
C LEU A 16 -10.65 -6.00 -7.24
N ALA A 17 -11.30 -4.84 -7.21
CA ALA A 17 -11.74 -4.22 -5.97
C ALA A 17 -12.81 -5.08 -5.25
N GLY A 18 -13.71 -5.70 -6.02
CA GLY A 18 -14.69 -6.65 -5.49
C GLY A 18 -14.10 -7.94 -4.93
N ALA A 19 -12.88 -8.31 -5.35
CA ALA A 19 -12.14 -9.45 -4.80
C ALA A 19 -11.44 -9.17 -3.46
N ASN A 20 -11.47 -7.94 -2.99
CA ASN A 20 -10.94 -7.49 -1.69
C ASN A 20 -9.46 -7.83 -1.47
N GLN A 21 -8.62 -7.46 -2.43
CA GLN A 21 -7.18 -7.77 -2.46
C GLN A 21 -6.34 -6.65 -1.84
N SER A 22 -6.26 -6.61 -0.52
CA SER A 22 -5.56 -5.56 0.24
C SER A 22 -4.04 -5.50 0.01
N ARG A 23 -3.42 -6.55 -0.53
CA ARG A 23 -1.97 -6.62 -0.81
C ARG A 23 -1.61 -6.40 -2.27
N VAL A 24 -2.57 -5.99 -3.08
CA VAL A 24 -2.40 -5.73 -4.51
C VAL A 24 -2.75 -4.28 -4.78
N SER A 25 -1.92 -3.59 -5.54
CA SER A 25 -2.21 -2.28 -6.11
C SER A 25 -2.00 -2.33 -7.62
N VAL A 26 -2.86 -1.68 -8.39
CA VAL A 26 -2.80 -1.72 -9.85
C VAL A 26 -2.46 -0.33 -10.38
N VAL A 27 -1.33 -0.23 -11.05
CA VAL A 27 -0.85 1.02 -11.66
C VAL A 27 -1.26 1.04 -13.14
N ILE A 28 -2.08 1.99 -13.51
CA ILE A 28 -2.53 2.22 -14.89
C ILE A 28 -1.96 3.49 -15.52
N GLY A 29 -1.37 4.36 -14.69
CA GLY A 29 -0.71 5.58 -15.15
C GLY A 29 0.58 5.31 -15.91
N GLN A 30 0.89 6.17 -16.85
CA GLN A 30 2.13 6.16 -17.62
C GLN A 30 2.55 7.57 -18.01
N THR A 31 3.76 7.69 -18.62
CA THR A 31 4.17 8.93 -19.25
C THR A 31 3.69 9.00 -20.70
N GLY A 32 3.12 10.14 -21.08
CA GLY A 32 2.68 10.42 -22.46
C GLY A 32 3.78 11.03 -23.33
N SER A 33 5.01 11.24 -22.80
CA SER A 33 6.09 11.92 -23.51
C SER A 33 7.47 11.37 -23.17
N GLY A 34 8.45 11.73 -23.97
CA GLY A 34 9.87 11.46 -23.76
C GLY A 34 10.36 10.15 -24.36
N THR A 35 11.69 9.94 -24.28
CA THR A 35 12.38 8.80 -24.87
C THR A 35 11.87 7.45 -24.35
N GLY A 36 11.48 7.39 -23.08
CA GLY A 36 10.89 6.19 -22.48
C GLY A 36 9.57 5.78 -23.15
N ALA A 37 8.74 6.74 -23.57
CA ALA A 37 7.51 6.47 -24.28
C ALA A 37 7.74 5.88 -25.69
N GLU A 38 8.87 6.22 -26.32
CA GLU A 38 9.26 5.72 -27.66
C GLU A 38 9.72 4.25 -27.62
N LEU A 39 10.29 3.79 -26.52
CA LEU A 39 10.82 2.43 -26.37
C LEU A 39 9.74 1.33 -26.42
N TYR A 40 8.51 1.68 -26.08
CA TYR A 40 7.40 0.74 -25.96
C TYR A 40 6.27 1.01 -26.94
N LYS A 41 6.60 1.57 -28.10
CA LYS A 41 5.63 1.65 -29.19
C LYS A 41 5.18 0.25 -29.58
N ASP A 42 3.90 0.00 -29.49
CA ASP A 42 3.30 -1.21 -30.03
C ASP A 42 3.53 -1.26 -31.54
N LYS A 43 4.23 -2.28 -32.02
CA LYS A 43 4.52 -2.47 -33.45
C LYS A 43 3.26 -2.54 -34.32
N GLY A 44 2.11 -2.95 -33.75
CA GLY A 44 0.81 -2.95 -34.39
C GLY A 44 0.06 -1.61 -34.30
N ASN A 45 0.52 -0.68 -33.47
CA ASN A 45 -0.15 0.60 -33.22
C ASN A 45 0.87 1.69 -32.91
N ALA A 46 1.66 2.05 -33.91
CA ALA A 46 2.81 2.97 -33.80
C ALA A 46 2.52 4.36 -33.18
N ALA A 47 1.23 4.72 -33.08
CA ALA A 47 0.79 5.96 -32.43
C ALA A 47 0.68 5.86 -30.90
N LYS A 48 0.81 4.66 -30.31
CA LYS A 48 0.55 4.43 -28.89
C LYS A 48 1.80 3.93 -28.19
N ALA A 49 2.49 4.84 -27.56
CA ALA A 49 3.61 4.53 -26.68
C ALA A 49 3.07 4.27 -25.26
N SER A 50 3.44 3.15 -24.68
CA SER A 50 2.98 2.74 -23.36
C SER A 50 4.15 2.33 -22.49
N VAL A 51 4.55 3.22 -21.58
CA VAL A 51 5.48 2.91 -20.51
C VAL A 51 4.71 2.96 -19.20
N SER A 52 4.55 1.81 -18.57
CA SER A 52 3.90 1.74 -17.26
C SER A 52 4.66 2.57 -16.24
N GLY A 53 3.93 3.36 -15.46
CA GLY A 53 4.45 4.13 -14.34
C GLY A 53 4.84 3.30 -13.12
N LEU A 54 4.80 1.97 -13.21
CA LEU A 54 5.12 1.08 -12.08
C LEU A 54 6.49 1.36 -11.48
N GLY A 55 7.51 1.62 -12.30
CA GLY A 55 8.85 1.97 -11.83
C GLY A 55 8.88 3.27 -11.01
N VAL A 56 8.07 4.25 -11.38
CA VAL A 56 7.92 5.51 -10.63
C VAL A 56 7.27 5.23 -9.28
N VAL A 57 6.18 4.47 -9.26
CA VAL A 57 5.48 4.10 -8.01
C VAL A 57 6.41 3.34 -7.06
N LEU A 58 7.17 2.36 -7.56
CA LEU A 58 8.17 1.63 -6.76
C LEU A 58 9.26 2.56 -6.22
N GLY A 59 9.72 3.52 -7.03
CA GLY A 59 10.67 4.55 -6.61
C GLY A 59 10.12 5.45 -5.49
N LEU A 60 8.87 5.87 -5.58
CA LEU A 60 8.20 6.62 -4.52
C LEU A 60 8.06 5.80 -3.24
N LEU A 61 7.60 4.55 -3.35
CA LEU A 61 7.44 3.64 -2.22
C LEU A 61 8.77 3.32 -1.52
N SER A 62 9.88 3.27 -2.26
CA SER A 62 11.21 3.04 -1.69
C SER A 62 11.73 4.25 -0.89
N ARG A 63 11.32 5.45 -1.27
CA ARG A 63 11.64 6.72 -0.58
C ARG A 63 10.74 6.98 0.62
N ALA A 64 9.47 6.62 0.52
CA ALA A 64 8.47 6.87 1.54
C ALA A 64 8.70 5.98 2.77
N LYS A 65 8.61 6.57 3.96
CA LYS A 65 8.48 5.80 5.21
C LYS A 65 7.21 4.95 5.15
N VAL A 66 7.12 3.91 6.00
CA VAL A 66 6.01 2.94 5.91
C VAL A 66 4.62 3.55 6.07
N HIS A 67 4.49 4.59 6.88
CA HIS A 67 3.25 5.30 7.17
C HIS A 67 2.95 6.48 6.23
N GLN A 68 3.88 6.81 5.32
CA GLN A 68 3.72 7.96 4.44
C GLN A 68 2.94 7.57 3.18
N CYS A 69 1.89 8.35 2.89
CA CYS A 69 1.13 8.26 1.65
C CYS A 69 1.95 8.79 0.47
N ILE A 70 2.09 8.01 -0.58
CA ILE A 70 2.84 8.41 -1.80
C ILE A 70 2.13 9.49 -2.62
N ALA A 71 0.87 9.78 -2.33
CA ALA A 71 0.12 10.89 -2.92
C ALA A 71 0.36 12.24 -2.20
N TRP A 72 1.22 12.27 -1.18
CA TRP A 72 1.51 13.51 -0.46
C TRP A 72 2.29 14.49 -1.35
N ILE A 73 1.60 15.50 -1.84
CA ILE A 73 2.06 16.47 -2.85
C ILE A 73 3.38 17.13 -2.47
N LYS A 74 3.55 17.52 -1.21
CA LYS A 74 4.75 18.20 -0.71
C LYS A 74 6.03 17.37 -0.83
N GLU A 75 5.92 16.04 -0.65
CA GLU A 75 7.09 15.16 -0.48
C GLU A 75 7.36 14.27 -1.70
N PHE A 76 6.33 13.93 -2.48
CA PHE A 76 6.39 12.87 -3.48
C PHE A 76 5.98 13.31 -4.89
N PRO A 77 6.65 14.31 -5.50
CA PRO A 77 6.47 14.57 -6.92
C PRO A 77 6.96 13.35 -7.73
N THR A 78 6.20 12.97 -8.76
CA THR A 78 6.48 11.75 -9.54
C THR A 78 7.58 11.94 -10.58
N GLY A 79 7.84 13.18 -11.00
CA GLY A 79 8.76 13.50 -12.11
C GLY A 79 8.19 13.18 -13.49
N VAL A 80 6.95 12.69 -13.60
CA VAL A 80 6.28 12.46 -14.89
C VAL A 80 5.80 13.80 -15.44
N SER A 81 6.34 14.23 -16.57
CA SER A 81 6.02 15.54 -17.15
C SER A 81 4.64 15.58 -17.78
N LEU A 82 4.17 14.48 -18.34
CA LEU A 82 2.89 14.39 -19.04
C LEU A 82 2.16 13.11 -18.64
N PRO A 83 1.28 13.17 -17.61
CA PRO A 83 0.45 12.05 -17.21
C PRO A 83 -0.47 11.55 -18.31
N ALA A 84 -0.45 10.24 -18.57
CA ALA A 84 -1.27 9.60 -19.60
C ALA A 84 -1.73 8.20 -19.14
N PHE A 85 -2.61 7.61 -19.93
CA PHE A 85 -3.05 6.21 -19.82
C PHE A 85 -2.45 5.35 -20.93
N GLY A 86 -2.64 4.03 -20.85
CA GLY A 86 -2.03 3.05 -21.74
C GLY A 86 -2.38 3.16 -23.23
N ASP A 87 -3.43 3.88 -23.57
CA ASP A 87 -3.80 4.19 -24.95
C ASP A 87 -3.22 5.52 -25.47
N GLY A 88 -2.39 6.18 -24.65
CA GLY A 88 -1.80 7.47 -24.96
C GLY A 88 -2.72 8.66 -24.66
N THR A 89 -3.94 8.44 -24.14
CA THR A 89 -4.84 9.50 -23.74
C THR A 89 -4.26 10.23 -22.53
N LEU A 90 -4.15 11.55 -22.62
CA LEU A 90 -3.67 12.36 -21.49
C LEU A 90 -4.72 12.40 -20.39
N VAL A 91 -4.28 12.30 -19.15
CA VAL A 91 -5.19 12.31 -17.98
C VAL A 91 -6.04 13.57 -17.93
N ARG A 92 -5.47 14.72 -18.32
CA ARG A 92 -6.18 16.01 -18.38
C ARG A 92 -7.31 16.06 -19.41
N ASP A 93 -7.26 15.21 -20.45
CA ASP A 93 -8.22 15.19 -21.56
C ASP A 93 -9.33 14.13 -21.33
N VAL A 94 -9.25 13.38 -20.24
CA VAL A 94 -10.25 12.39 -19.86
C VAL A 94 -11.38 13.04 -19.09
N ASP A 95 -12.59 12.57 -19.30
CA ASP A 95 -13.79 13.00 -18.57
C ASP A 95 -13.60 12.81 -17.06
N LYS A 96 -13.95 13.84 -16.28
CA LYS A 96 -13.87 13.83 -14.82
C LYS A 96 -14.65 12.68 -14.19
N ALA A 97 -15.83 12.34 -14.72
CA ALA A 97 -16.64 11.23 -14.21
C ALA A 97 -15.92 9.87 -14.39
N LEU A 98 -15.16 9.71 -15.49
CA LEU A 98 -14.35 8.53 -15.70
C LEU A 98 -13.14 8.50 -14.76
N ILE A 99 -12.46 9.62 -14.56
CA ILE A 99 -11.35 9.74 -13.59
C ILE A 99 -11.84 9.38 -12.19
N GLU A 100 -12.97 9.93 -11.74
CA GLU A 100 -13.57 9.61 -10.46
C GLU A 100 -13.94 8.12 -10.34
N THR A 101 -14.45 7.52 -11.40
CA THR A 101 -14.74 6.08 -11.42
C THR A 101 -13.46 5.24 -11.32
N LEU A 102 -12.39 5.63 -11.98
CA LEU A 102 -11.10 4.94 -11.92
C LEU A 102 -10.44 5.07 -10.55
N ASP A 103 -10.63 6.20 -9.90
CA ASP A 103 -10.07 6.50 -8.59
C ASP A 103 -10.89 5.83 -7.47
N THR A 104 -12.15 6.18 -7.32
CA THR A 104 -12.99 5.75 -6.19
C THR A 104 -13.48 4.31 -6.32
N THR A 105 -14.04 3.94 -7.47
CA THR A 105 -14.61 2.61 -7.68
C THR A 105 -13.54 1.61 -8.13
N GLY A 106 -12.66 2.04 -9.02
CA GLY A 106 -11.60 1.22 -9.58
C GLY A 106 -10.39 1.07 -8.67
N ARG A 107 -10.16 2.04 -7.81
CA ARG A 107 -9.02 2.10 -6.90
C ARG A 107 -7.67 1.91 -7.59
N TYR A 108 -7.57 2.46 -8.81
CA TYR A 108 -6.35 2.41 -9.60
C TYR A 108 -5.38 3.54 -9.23
N LEU A 109 -4.10 3.27 -9.42
CA LEU A 109 -3.04 4.24 -9.26
C LEU A 109 -2.67 4.82 -10.63
N PHE A 110 -2.70 6.13 -10.74
CA PHE A 110 -2.30 6.88 -11.92
C PHE A 110 -1.75 8.25 -11.54
N PHE A 111 -1.19 8.95 -12.49
CA PHE A 111 -0.59 10.26 -12.25
C PHE A 111 -1.58 11.37 -12.54
N VAL A 112 -1.59 12.39 -11.68
CA VAL A 112 -2.44 13.56 -11.80
C VAL A 112 -1.62 14.86 -11.72
N THR A 113 -2.18 15.94 -12.21
CA THR A 113 -1.65 17.30 -12.04
C THR A 113 -2.62 18.10 -11.20
N HIS A 114 -2.09 18.95 -10.32
CA HIS A 114 -2.90 19.84 -9.49
C HIS A 114 -2.72 21.28 -9.95
N THR A 115 -3.83 22.02 -10.02
CA THR A 115 -3.81 23.45 -10.36
C THR A 115 -2.96 24.23 -9.36
N GLY A 116 -2.01 25.00 -9.86
CA GLY A 116 -1.09 25.79 -9.03
C GLY A 116 0.11 25.02 -8.45
N GLN A 117 0.24 23.74 -8.76
CA GLN A 117 1.39 22.93 -8.38
C GLN A 117 2.17 22.50 -9.64
N ALA A 118 3.49 22.65 -9.60
CA ALA A 118 4.34 22.20 -10.70
C ALA A 118 4.54 20.67 -10.62
N GLY A 119 4.54 20.01 -11.78
CA GLY A 119 4.79 18.57 -11.89
C GLY A 119 3.52 17.73 -11.80
N SER A 120 3.71 16.46 -11.52
CA SER A 120 2.64 15.47 -11.36
C SER A 120 2.83 14.68 -10.07
N TYR A 121 1.75 14.11 -9.62
CA TYR A 121 1.62 13.42 -8.34
C TYR A 121 0.82 12.14 -8.51
N MET A 122 0.85 11.26 -7.54
CA MET A 122 -0.08 10.14 -7.50
C MET A 122 -1.48 10.65 -7.17
N ASN A 123 -2.50 10.03 -7.76
CA ASN A 123 -3.90 10.31 -7.40
C ASN A 123 -4.18 9.93 -5.94
N ASP A 124 -3.73 8.75 -5.53
CA ASP A 124 -3.88 8.23 -4.17
C ASP A 124 -2.87 7.08 -3.93
N SER A 125 -3.01 6.35 -2.84
CA SER A 125 -2.22 5.16 -2.47
C SER A 125 -3.10 3.90 -2.31
N HIS A 126 -4.07 3.73 -3.18
CA HIS A 126 -5.05 2.64 -3.10
C HIS A 126 -4.45 1.23 -3.18
N THR A 127 -5.01 0.32 -2.41
CA THR A 127 -4.96 -1.12 -2.65
C THR A 127 -6.23 -1.58 -3.37
N MET A 128 -6.26 -2.81 -3.90
CA MET A 128 -7.47 -3.43 -4.48
C MET A 128 -8.41 -3.98 -3.41
N ASP A 129 -8.52 -3.29 -2.30
CA ASP A 129 -9.50 -3.50 -1.25
C ASP A 129 -10.79 -2.73 -1.57
N SER A 130 -11.90 -3.09 -0.93
CA SER A 130 -13.19 -2.40 -1.10
C SER A 130 -13.20 -0.93 -0.64
N GLY A 131 -12.15 -0.50 0.06
CA GLY A 131 -12.02 0.85 0.60
C GLY A 131 -12.65 1.05 1.97
N ILE A 132 -13.22 0.01 2.56
CA ILE A 132 -13.90 0.05 3.86
C ILE A 132 -12.99 -0.49 4.97
N SER A 133 -11.99 -1.31 4.63
CA SER A 133 -11.08 -1.91 5.60
C SER A 133 -9.90 -1.01 5.95
N ASP A 134 -9.26 -1.31 7.09
CA ASP A 134 -8.02 -0.66 7.52
C ASP A 134 -6.83 -0.90 6.58
N TYR A 135 -6.97 -1.80 5.61
CA TYR A 135 -5.96 -2.16 4.62
C TYR A 135 -6.23 -1.55 3.24
N ALA A 136 -7.09 -0.55 3.18
CA ALA A 136 -7.50 0.11 1.94
C ALA A 136 -6.38 0.93 1.28
N THR A 137 -5.29 1.22 1.99
CA THR A 137 -4.15 2.01 1.48
C THR A 137 -2.82 1.27 1.65
N ILE A 138 -1.85 1.60 0.80
CA ILE A 138 -0.52 0.97 0.79
C ILE A 138 0.20 1.22 2.10
N GLU A 139 0.16 2.44 2.63
CA GLU A 139 0.82 2.81 3.89
C GLU A 139 0.23 2.06 5.07
N SER A 140 -1.09 1.85 5.13
CA SER A 140 -1.72 1.05 6.18
C SER A 140 -1.21 -0.39 6.18
N VAL A 141 -1.18 -1.04 5.00
CA VAL A 141 -0.64 -2.39 4.85
C VAL A 141 0.84 -2.46 5.24
N ARG A 142 1.66 -1.51 4.79
CA ARG A 142 3.10 -1.46 5.10
C ARG A 142 3.36 -1.27 6.59
N THR A 143 2.60 -0.40 7.24
CA THR A 143 2.71 -0.12 8.68
C THR A 143 2.36 -1.36 9.49
N MET A 144 1.25 -2.03 9.17
CA MET A 144 0.85 -3.27 9.82
C MET A 144 1.85 -4.40 9.59
N ASP A 145 2.38 -4.54 8.37
CA ASP A 145 3.42 -5.53 8.08
C ASP A 145 4.72 -5.28 8.85
N LYS A 146 5.10 -4.00 9.05
CA LYS A 146 6.24 -3.63 9.91
C LYS A 146 5.98 -3.99 11.36
N ALA A 147 4.80 -3.67 11.89
CA ALA A 147 4.39 -4.00 13.26
C ALA A 147 4.44 -5.51 13.51
N VAL A 148 3.83 -6.31 12.64
CA VAL A 148 3.83 -7.78 12.74
C VAL A 148 5.25 -8.36 12.67
N ARG A 149 6.09 -7.87 11.76
CA ARG A 149 7.50 -8.31 11.69
C ARG A 149 8.28 -7.92 12.95
N GLY A 150 8.06 -6.72 13.46
CA GLY A 150 8.67 -6.24 14.70
C GLY A 150 8.31 -7.13 15.88
N ILE A 151 7.02 -7.35 16.13
CA ILE A 151 6.54 -8.25 17.20
C ILE A 151 7.17 -9.63 17.05
N ARG A 152 7.14 -10.23 15.86
CA ARG A 152 7.74 -11.55 15.60
C ARG A 152 9.23 -11.58 15.91
N THR A 153 9.96 -10.52 15.60
CA THR A 153 11.41 -10.44 15.87
C THR A 153 11.71 -10.44 17.36
N TYR A 154 10.93 -9.71 18.14
CA TYR A 154 11.14 -9.63 19.59
C TYR A 154 10.60 -10.86 20.32
N VAL A 155 9.48 -11.43 19.90
CA VAL A 155 8.86 -12.60 20.55
C VAL A 155 9.56 -13.91 20.16
N LYS A 156 10.19 -13.98 18.98
CA LYS A 156 10.84 -15.21 18.50
C LYS A 156 11.88 -15.81 19.46
N PRO A 157 12.73 -15.04 20.15
CA PRO A 157 13.66 -15.61 21.14
C PRO A 157 12.98 -16.25 22.34
N GLU A 158 11.74 -15.89 22.65
CA GLU A 158 10.97 -16.47 23.76
C GLU A 158 10.39 -17.86 23.41
N LEU A 159 10.38 -18.23 22.13
CA LEU A 159 9.88 -19.53 21.68
C LEU A 159 10.76 -20.67 22.21
N GLY A 160 10.14 -21.64 22.88
CA GLY A 160 10.82 -22.76 23.52
C GLY A 160 11.36 -22.45 24.92
N GLY A 161 11.13 -21.23 25.42
CA GLY A 161 11.38 -20.86 26.81
C GLY A 161 10.39 -21.49 27.78
N ASN A 162 10.69 -21.40 29.07
CA ASN A 162 9.80 -21.90 30.11
C ASN A 162 8.55 -21.02 30.19
N VAL A 163 7.41 -21.64 29.98
CA VAL A 163 6.09 -21.03 30.12
C VAL A 163 5.47 -21.50 31.43
N TYR A 164 5.06 -20.56 32.26
CA TYR A 164 4.43 -20.89 33.54
C TYR A 164 2.93 -20.79 33.39
N VAL A 165 2.24 -21.80 33.91
CA VAL A 165 0.79 -21.88 33.93
C VAL A 165 0.29 -21.77 35.37
N ASP A 166 -0.89 -21.23 35.55
CA ASP A 166 -1.62 -21.25 36.82
C ASP A 166 -2.11 -22.68 37.12
N PRO A 167 -1.67 -23.30 38.21
CA PRO A 167 -2.03 -24.69 38.53
C PRO A 167 -3.54 -24.87 38.81
N THR A 168 -4.26 -23.79 39.09
CA THR A 168 -5.69 -23.82 39.38
C THR A 168 -6.54 -23.77 38.13
N THR A 169 -6.15 -22.93 37.16
CA THR A 169 -6.94 -22.68 35.95
C THR A 169 -6.37 -23.35 34.70
N GLY A 170 -5.09 -23.76 34.71
CA GLY A 170 -4.39 -24.30 33.55
C GLY A 170 -4.09 -23.24 32.47
N GLN A 171 -4.36 -21.98 32.74
CA GLN A 171 -4.10 -20.85 31.85
C GLN A 171 -2.67 -20.31 32.04
N LEU A 172 -2.22 -19.46 31.15
CA LEU A 172 -0.95 -18.75 31.31
C LEU A 172 -0.97 -17.94 32.62
N ALA A 173 0.08 -18.08 33.41
CA ALA A 173 0.25 -17.28 34.61
C ALA A 173 0.33 -15.78 34.25
N SER A 174 -0.24 -14.92 35.07
CA SER A 174 -0.32 -13.46 34.81
C SER A 174 1.03 -12.80 34.52
N TYR A 175 2.08 -13.24 35.20
CA TYR A 175 3.43 -12.71 34.95
C TYR A 175 4.01 -13.18 33.63
N THR A 176 3.64 -14.37 33.11
CA THR A 176 4.01 -14.83 31.76
C THR A 176 3.33 -13.97 30.70
N VAL A 177 2.04 -13.71 30.87
CA VAL A 177 1.26 -12.81 30.01
C VAL A 177 1.93 -11.43 29.99
N ALA A 178 2.18 -10.82 31.15
CA ALA A 178 2.80 -9.50 31.26
C ALA A 178 4.21 -9.44 30.63
N HIS A 179 4.99 -10.52 30.75
CA HIS A 179 6.30 -10.63 30.12
C HIS A 179 6.18 -10.61 28.58
N LEU A 180 5.32 -11.47 28.01
CA LEU A 180 5.12 -11.52 26.57
C LEU A 180 4.57 -10.22 26.00
N GLU A 181 3.64 -9.58 26.71
CA GLU A 181 3.13 -8.25 26.34
C GLU A 181 4.24 -7.19 26.35
N THR A 182 5.10 -7.21 27.36
CA THR A 182 6.25 -6.28 27.47
C THR A 182 7.22 -6.47 26.30
N VAL A 183 7.54 -7.72 25.97
CA VAL A 183 8.45 -8.05 24.85
C VAL A 183 7.85 -7.59 23.51
N ALA A 184 6.56 -7.84 23.28
CA ALA A 184 5.88 -7.43 22.07
C ALA A 184 5.75 -5.89 21.96
N ASN A 185 5.51 -5.22 23.09
CA ASN A 185 5.40 -3.77 23.16
C ASN A 185 6.69 -3.06 22.73
N GLN A 186 7.87 -3.61 22.98
CA GLN A 186 9.15 -3.00 22.59
C GLN A 186 9.22 -2.66 21.10
N ALA A 187 8.65 -3.53 20.24
CA ALA A 187 8.63 -3.31 18.80
C ALA A 187 7.71 -2.14 18.41
N LEU A 188 6.55 -2.04 19.05
CA LEU A 188 5.53 -1.04 18.75
C LEU A 188 5.89 0.33 19.34
N GLU A 189 6.52 0.35 20.50
CA GLU A 189 7.04 1.55 21.14
C GLU A 189 8.09 2.27 20.28
N ALA A 190 8.95 1.50 19.61
CA ALA A 190 9.88 2.04 18.63
C ALA A 190 9.17 2.68 17.44
N MET A 191 8.10 2.06 16.92
CA MET A 191 7.31 2.58 15.82
C MET A 191 6.51 3.83 16.22
N GLU A 192 5.96 3.88 17.44
CA GLU A 192 5.27 5.06 17.96
C GLU A 192 6.25 6.24 18.13
N ARG A 193 7.42 6.01 18.71
CA ARG A 193 8.47 7.03 18.84
C ARG A 193 8.93 7.57 17.49
N ASP A 194 8.97 6.74 16.47
CA ASP A 194 9.33 7.14 15.10
C ASP A 194 8.17 7.80 14.34
N GLY A 195 7.00 7.96 14.98
CA GLY A 195 5.80 8.59 14.42
C GLY A 195 5.08 7.72 13.37
N GLU A 196 5.31 6.41 13.38
CA GLU A 196 4.70 5.47 12.44
C GLU A 196 3.36 4.92 12.93
N LEU A 197 3.11 5.01 14.23
CA LEU A 197 1.86 4.66 14.90
C LEU A 197 1.42 5.82 15.79
N SER A 198 0.12 6.06 15.86
CA SER A 198 -0.49 7.04 16.76
C SER A 198 -0.75 6.47 18.16
N GLY A 199 -0.73 5.16 18.28
CA GLY A 199 -0.94 4.40 19.51
C GLY A 199 -1.07 2.92 19.18
N TYR A 200 -0.93 2.07 20.18
CA TYR A 200 -1.04 0.62 20.05
C TYR A 200 -1.52 0.01 21.36
N LYS A 201 -2.00 -1.22 21.29
CA LYS A 201 -2.31 -2.05 22.43
C LYS A 201 -1.92 -3.48 22.09
N VAL A 202 -1.22 -4.13 23.01
CA VAL A 202 -0.91 -5.56 22.93
C VAL A 202 -1.67 -6.27 24.03
N GLU A 203 -2.35 -7.32 23.68
CA GLU A 203 -3.04 -8.20 24.62
C GLU A 203 -2.68 -9.65 24.28
N VAL A 204 -2.27 -10.40 25.28
CA VAL A 204 -2.03 -11.84 25.18
C VAL A 204 -3.18 -12.56 25.84
N ASP A 205 -3.89 -13.39 25.09
CA ASP A 205 -4.99 -14.20 25.63
C ASP A 205 -4.42 -15.27 26.59
N PRO A 206 -4.74 -15.22 27.91
CA PRO A 206 -4.25 -16.20 28.87
C PRO A 206 -4.87 -17.60 28.65
N ALA A 207 -5.99 -17.69 27.95
CA ALA A 207 -6.69 -18.95 27.69
C ALA A 207 -6.10 -19.75 26.52
N GLN A 208 -5.03 -19.27 25.89
CA GLN A 208 -4.36 -20.03 24.83
C GLN A 208 -3.82 -21.35 25.40
N HIS A 209 -4.14 -22.46 24.71
CA HIS A 209 -3.58 -23.76 25.02
C HIS A 209 -2.08 -23.77 24.72
N VAL A 210 -1.29 -23.81 25.76
CA VAL A 210 0.14 -24.08 25.64
C VAL A 210 0.27 -25.58 25.52
N ALA A 211 0.57 -26.06 24.31
CA ALA A 211 0.87 -27.48 24.12
C ALA A 211 2.10 -27.82 24.94
N SER A 212 1.93 -28.69 25.93
CA SER A 212 2.97 -29.28 26.73
C SER A 212 3.82 -30.25 25.89
#